data_3d05bbb62d601223bcf3835615d0f934
#
_entry.id   3d05bbb62d601223bcf3835615d0f934
#
_cell.length_a   1.000
_cell.length_b   1.000
_cell.length_c   1.000
_cell.angle_alpha   90.00
_cell.angle_beta   90.00
_cell.angle_gamma   90.00
#
_symmetry.space_group_name_H-M   'P 1'
#
loop_
_entity.id
_entity.type
_entity.pdbx_description
1 polymer ?
#
loop_
_entity_poly.entity_id
_entity_poly.type
_entity_poly.pdbx_seq_one_letter_code
_entity_poly.pdbx_strand_id
1 'polypeptide(L)'
;MLGECHAHLMMNAVDYQRAVADNARAPREDLVRGFLEEYRRLGISFLRDGGDRLGASRLAKELAPEYGIDYRSPIFAIHKAGHYGRVVGFPFETMGEYRDLVARAKAQGADFIKIMLSGILDFDRYGVITSAGLPVEEAR
;
A
#
# COMPACT_ATOMS: atom_id res chain seq x y z
N MET A 1 -1.87 -17.32 -16.72
CA MET A 1 -1.96 -15.99 -16.04
C MET A 1 -1.22 -16.11 -14.74
N LEU A 2 -0.22 -15.28 -14.52
CA LEU A 2 0.50 -15.19 -13.25
C LEU A 2 0.01 -13.95 -12.50
N GLY A 3 -0.08 -14.03 -11.18
CA GLY A 3 -0.53 -12.93 -10.33
C GLY A 3 0.40 -12.72 -9.14
N GLU A 4 0.68 -11.45 -8.82
CA GLU A 4 1.29 -11.04 -7.56
C GLU A 4 0.18 -10.53 -6.63
N CYS A 5 0.03 -11.18 -5.47
CA CYS A 5 -1.09 -10.93 -4.57
C CYS A 5 -0.76 -9.94 -3.46
N HIS A 6 0.49 -9.49 -3.32
CA HIS A 6 0.88 -8.46 -2.34
C HIS A 6 2.15 -7.72 -2.78
N ALA A 7 1.97 -6.64 -3.49
CA ALA A 7 3.03 -5.72 -3.87
C ALA A 7 2.84 -4.34 -3.21
N HIS A 8 3.86 -3.52 -3.29
CA HIS A 8 3.80 -2.09 -3.04
C HIS A 8 4.60 -1.40 -4.14
N LEU A 9 3.92 -0.90 -5.17
CA LEU A 9 4.57 -0.32 -6.34
C LEU A 9 5.41 0.93 -6.03
N MET A 10 5.16 1.58 -4.91
CA MET A 10 5.98 2.67 -4.40
C MET A 10 7.36 2.19 -3.93
N MET A 11 7.47 0.93 -3.48
CA MET A 11 8.72 0.36 -2.93
C MET A 11 9.64 -0.14 -4.05
N ASN A 12 10.95 0.09 -3.90
CA ASN A 12 11.95 -0.36 -4.89
C ASN A 12 12.63 -1.70 -4.52
N ALA A 13 12.16 -2.39 -3.49
CA ALA A 13 12.66 -3.67 -2.98
C ALA A 13 14.15 -3.66 -2.52
N VAL A 14 14.80 -2.50 -2.49
CA VAL A 14 16.21 -2.33 -2.11
C VAL A 14 16.35 -1.37 -0.93
N ASP A 15 15.81 -0.15 -1.06
CA ASP A 15 15.89 0.92 -0.07
C ASP A 15 14.55 1.65 0.00
N TYR A 16 13.74 1.31 1.02
CA TYR A 16 12.42 1.92 1.19
C TYR A 16 12.49 3.41 1.54
N GLN A 17 13.55 3.87 2.22
CA GLN A 17 13.70 5.28 2.59
C GLN A 17 13.91 6.13 1.35
N ARG A 18 14.72 5.66 0.42
CA ARG A 18 14.90 6.28 -0.88
C ARG A 18 13.62 6.26 -1.70
N ALA A 19 12.92 5.13 -1.75
CA ALA A 19 11.63 5.04 -2.44
C ALA A 19 10.59 6.05 -1.90
N VAL A 20 10.53 6.23 -0.59
CA VAL A 20 9.69 7.27 0.04
C VAL A 20 10.15 8.67 -0.35
N ALA A 21 11.46 8.96 -0.33
CA ALA A 21 12.01 10.26 -0.69
C ALA A 21 11.75 10.60 -2.16
N ASP A 22 11.91 9.65 -3.06
CA ASP A 22 11.68 9.80 -4.50
C ASP A 22 10.22 10.19 -4.82
N ASN A 23 9.26 9.71 -4.03
CA ASN A 23 7.83 9.98 -4.20
C ASN A 23 7.27 11.07 -3.26
N ALA A 24 8.12 11.72 -2.43
CA ALA A 24 7.66 12.59 -1.34
C ALA A 24 6.91 13.86 -1.82
N ARG A 25 7.25 14.41 -2.98
CA ARG A 25 6.61 15.61 -3.56
C ARG A 25 5.43 15.25 -4.46
N ALA A 26 5.61 14.23 -5.26
CA ALA A 26 4.61 13.67 -6.17
C ALA A 26 5.05 12.26 -6.55
N PRO A 27 4.11 11.36 -6.90
CA PRO A 27 4.47 10.04 -7.39
C PRO A 27 5.31 10.16 -8.66
N ARG A 28 6.40 9.41 -8.72
CA ARG A 28 7.32 9.36 -9.86
C ARG A 28 6.77 8.43 -10.95
N GLU A 29 6.19 9.02 -11.98
CA GLU A 29 5.59 8.27 -13.10
C GLU A 29 6.59 7.35 -13.80
N ASP A 30 7.82 7.82 -14.00
CA ASP A 30 8.88 7.03 -14.61
C ASP A 30 9.21 5.76 -13.83
N LEU A 31 9.24 5.84 -12.49
CA LEU A 31 9.45 4.67 -11.62
C LEU A 31 8.25 3.73 -11.66
N VAL A 32 7.03 4.26 -11.58
CA VAL A 32 5.80 3.45 -11.66
C VAL A 32 5.73 2.71 -13.00
N ARG A 33 5.99 3.38 -14.12
CA ARG A 33 6.06 2.77 -15.45
C ARG A 33 7.14 1.68 -15.53
N GLY A 34 8.31 1.93 -14.97
CA GLY A 34 9.39 0.95 -14.92
C GLY A 34 9.00 -0.33 -14.18
N PHE A 35 8.30 -0.22 -13.04
CA PHE A 35 7.81 -1.38 -12.30
C PHE A 35 6.70 -2.12 -13.05
N LEU A 36 5.74 -1.42 -13.65
CA LEU A 36 4.68 -2.06 -14.45
C LEU A 36 5.27 -2.81 -15.66
N GLU A 37 6.25 -2.23 -16.34
CA GLU A 37 6.95 -2.91 -17.44
C GLU A 37 7.70 -4.16 -16.96
N GLU A 38 8.34 -4.12 -15.80
CA GLU A 38 9.03 -5.29 -15.24
C GLU A 38 8.04 -6.41 -14.90
N TYR A 39 6.91 -6.08 -14.26
CA TYR A 39 5.84 -7.08 -14.01
C TYR A 39 5.32 -7.68 -15.31
N ARG A 40 5.07 -6.85 -16.34
CA ARG A 40 4.66 -7.33 -17.66
C ARG A 40 5.71 -8.28 -18.25
N ARG A 41 6.99 -7.91 -18.19
CA ARG A 41 8.12 -8.72 -18.70
C ARG A 41 8.23 -10.08 -18.01
N LEU A 42 7.89 -10.14 -16.72
CA LEU A 42 7.82 -11.38 -15.94
C LEU A 42 6.55 -12.21 -16.20
N GLY A 43 5.64 -11.74 -17.07
CA GLY A 43 4.39 -12.43 -17.40
C GLY A 43 3.30 -12.29 -16.33
N ILE A 44 3.45 -11.32 -15.40
CA ILE A 44 2.45 -11.03 -14.39
C ILE A 44 1.39 -10.11 -14.99
N SER A 45 0.14 -10.59 -15.03
CA SER A 45 -1.02 -9.87 -15.59
C SER A 45 -2.09 -9.55 -14.55
N PHE A 46 -1.92 -9.98 -13.31
CA PHE A 46 -2.73 -9.57 -12.18
C PHE A 46 -1.82 -9.09 -11.05
N LEU A 47 -2.14 -7.92 -10.47
CA LEU A 47 -1.36 -7.35 -9.39
C LEU A 47 -2.28 -6.77 -8.32
N ARG A 48 -2.13 -7.26 -7.07
CA ARG A 48 -2.80 -6.71 -5.91
C ARG A 48 -1.82 -5.90 -5.08
N ASP A 49 -1.94 -4.59 -5.16
CA ASP A 49 -1.09 -3.65 -4.44
C ASP A 49 -1.56 -3.45 -2.99
N GLY A 50 -0.64 -3.16 -2.11
CA GLY A 50 -0.90 -2.88 -0.70
C GLY A 50 -1.20 -1.42 -0.37
N GLY A 51 -1.16 -0.55 -1.37
CA GLY A 51 -1.38 0.88 -1.21
C GLY A 51 -0.17 1.66 -0.73
N ASP A 52 -0.24 2.96 -0.88
CA ASP A 52 0.69 3.93 -0.31
C ASP A 52 0.01 5.28 -0.07
N ARG A 53 0.60 6.12 0.78
CA ARG A 53 0.08 7.46 1.07
C ARG A 53 0.61 8.56 0.14
N LEU A 54 1.55 8.23 -0.75
CA LEU A 54 2.26 9.18 -1.61
C LEU A 54 1.63 9.28 -3.01
N GLY A 55 0.69 8.38 -3.32
CA GLY A 55 -0.10 8.41 -4.56
C GLY A 55 0.44 7.53 -5.68
N ALA A 56 1.54 6.80 -5.47
CA ALA A 56 2.09 5.89 -6.49
C ALA A 56 1.11 4.76 -6.84
N SER A 57 0.42 4.18 -5.85
CA SER A 57 -0.62 3.16 -6.07
C SER A 57 -1.79 3.67 -6.90
N ARG A 58 -2.22 4.92 -6.69
CA ARG A 58 -3.26 5.53 -7.52
C ARG A 58 -2.80 5.73 -8.95
N LEU A 59 -1.60 6.29 -9.13
CA LEU A 59 -1.01 6.47 -10.45
C LEU A 59 -0.81 5.13 -11.17
N ALA A 60 -0.33 4.11 -10.46
CA ALA A 60 -0.17 2.77 -11.01
C ALA A 60 -1.50 2.18 -11.49
N LYS A 61 -2.60 2.40 -10.75
CA LYS A 61 -3.93 1.96 -11.16
C LYS A 61 -4.40 2.64 -12.46
N GLU A 62 -4.04 3.90 -12.66
CA GLU A 62 -4.36 4.62 -13.90
C GLU A 62 -3.55 4.10 -15.10
N LEU A 63 -2.27 3.74 -14.87
CA LEU A 63 -1.33 3.34 -15.92
C LEU A 63 -1.34 1.83 -16.24
N ALA A 64 -1.67 0.97 -15.29
CA ALA A 64 -1.58 -0.48 -15.43
C ALA A 64 -2.30 -1.08 -16.65
N PRO A 65 -3.46 -0.55 -17.11
CA PRO A 65 -4.11 -1.03 -18.33
C PRO A 65 -3.23 -0.91 -19.58
N GLU A 66 -2.34 0.08 -19.66
CA GLU A 66 -1.41 0.24 -20.79
C GLU A 66 -0.42 -0.94 -20.90
N TYR A 67 -0.20 -1.65 -19.79
CA TYR A 67 0.69 -2.81 -19.67
C TYR A 67 -0.06 -4.15 -19.69
N GLY A 68 -1.39 -4.13 -19.86
CA GLY A 68 -2.22 -5.33 -19.81
C GLY A 68 -2.32 -5.98 -18.43
N ILE A 69 -2.15 -5.19 -17.36
CA ILE A 69 -2.17 -5.63 -15.96
C ILE A 69 -3.52 -5.27 -15.33
N ASP A 70 -4.26 -6.26 -14.81
CA ASP A 70 -5.40 -6.05 -13.92
C ASP A 70 -4.86 -5.69 -12.53
N TYR A 71 -4.86 -4.40 -12.24
CA TYR A 71 -4.28 -3.82 -11.03
C TYR A 71 -5.37 -3.50 -10.02
N ARG A 72 -5.26 -4.08 -8.82
CA ARG A 72 -6.18 -3.89 -7.70
C ARG A 72 -5.45 -3.22 -6.54
N SER A 73 -6.01 -2.15 -6.00
CA SER A 73 -5.39 -1.37 -4.95
C SER A 73 -6.39 -0.85 -3.92
N PRO A 74 -6.02 -0.79 -2.63
CA PRO A 74 -6.77 -0.07 -1.60
C PRO A 74 -6.50 1.44 -1.68
N ILE A 75 -5.66 1.90 -2.61
CA ILE A 75 -5.09 3.24 -2.76
C ILE A 75 -4.10 3.54 -1.62
N PHE A 76 -4.53 3.39 -0.37
CA PHE A 76 -3.70 3.47 0.84
C PHE A 76 -4.21 2.48 1.90
N ALA A 77 -3.34 2.14 2.84
CA ALA A 77 -3.71 1.35 4.01
C ALA A 77 -4.24 2.27 5.13
N ILE A 78 -5.01 1.69 6.06
CA ILE A 78 -5.48 2.38 7.28
C ILE A 78 -4.82 1.71 8.48
N HIS A 79 -4.31 2.49 9.43
CA HIS A 79 -3.69 1.95 10.63
C HIS A 79 -4.07 2.76 11.88
N LYS A 80 -4.03 2.14 13.05
CA LYS A 80 -4.21 2.85 14.32
C LYS A 80 -3.07 3.84 14.54
N ALA A 81 -3.35 5.02 15.06
CA ALA A 81 -2.33 6.00 15.43
C ALA A 81 -1.31 5.39 16.41
N GLY A 82 -0.04 5.68 16.22
CA GLY A 82 1.04 5.08 17.00
C GLY A 82 1.41 3.64 16.64
N HIS A 83 0.66 2.97 15.75
CA HIS A 83 0.94 1.61 15.29
C HIS A 83 1.66 1.60 13.93
N TYR A 84 2.04 0.38 13.50
CA TYR A 84 2.68 0.16 12.21
C TYR A 84 1.74 0.52 11.04
N GLY A 85 2.30 1.12 9.96
CA GLY A 85 1.57 1.40 8.72
C GLY A 85 1.86 2.80 8.13
N ARG A 86 2.61 3.64 8.83
CA ARG A 86 2.85 5.05 8.46
C ARG A 86 3.38 5.28 7.05
N VAL A 87 4.16 4.36 6.50
CA VAL A 87 4.72 4.49 5.14
C VAL A 87 3.66 4.26 4.07
N VAL A 88 2.76 3.31 4.32
CA VAL A 88 1.78 2.83 3.34
C VAL A 88 0.37 3.37 3.55
N GLY A 89 0.10 4.06 4.67
CA GLY A 89 -1.26 4.44 5.00
C GLY A 89 -1.41 5.68 5.86
N PHE A 90 -2.65 5.93 6.26
CA PHE A 90 -3.06 7.02 7.12
C PHE A 90 -3.54 6.51 8.48
N PRO A 91 -3.22 7.23 9.57
CA PRO A 91 -3.62 6.84 10.91
C PRO A 91 -5.07 7.24 11.21
N PHE A 92 -5.70 6.49 12.12
CA PHE A 92 -6.93 6.88 12.81
C PHE A 92 -6.75 6.75 14.33
N GLU A 93 -7.42 7.59 15.10
CA GLU A 93 -7.54 7.53 16.55
C GLU A 93 -8.94 7.09 16.97
N THR A 94 -9.94 7.57 16.25
CA THR A 94 -11.35 7.32 16.51
C THR A 94 -12.02 6.54 15.38
N MET A 95 -13.11 5.85 15.68
CA MET A 95 -13.91 5.16 14.65
C MET A 95 -14.59 6.13 13.68
N GLY A 96 -14.75 7.40 14.04
CA GLY A 96 -15.19 8.46 13.12
C GLY A 96 -14.14 8.67 12.03
N GLU A 97 -12.90 8.93 12.40
CA GLU A 97 -11.77 9.10 11.46
C GLU A 97 -11.54 7.85 10.61
N TYR A 98 -11.71 6.65 11.20
CA TYR A 98 -11.63 5.41 10.42
C TYR A 98 -12.67 5.39 9.29
N ARG A 99 -13.93 5.74 9.57
CA ARG A 99 -14.99 5.79 8.57
C ARG A 99 -14.71 6.84 7.49
N ASP A 100 -14.15 7.99 7.86
CA ASP A 100 -13.76 9.04 6.92
C ASP A 100 -12.64 8.56 5.99
N LEU A 101 -11.66 7.82 6.51
CA LEU A 101 -10.60 7.20 5.70
C LEU A 101 -11.16 6.14 4.75
N VAL A 102 -12.11 5.31 5.19
CA VAL A 102 -12.79 4.35 4.31
C VAL A 102 -13.56 5.07 3.20
N ALA A 103 -14.31 6.12 3.54
CA ALA A 103 -15.03 6.92 2.55
C ALA A 103 -14.06 7.58 1.55
N ARG A 104 -12.94 8.12 2.03
CA ARG A 104 -11.88 8.69 1.20
C ARG A 104 -11.26 7.67 0.25
N ALA A 105 -10.90 6.47 0.74
CA ALA A 105 -10.36 5.41 -0.10
C ALA A 105 -11.33 5.02 -1.22
N LYS A 106 -12.61 4.84 -0.87
CA LYS A 106 -13.68 4.55 -1.82
C LYS A 106 -13.83 5.66 -2.87
N ALA A 107 -13.84 6.92 -2.45
CA ALA A 107 -13.94 8.07 -3.37
C ALA A 107 -12.74 8.18 -4.32
N GLN A 108 -11.58 7.66 -3.93
CA GLN A 108 -10.37 7.58 -4.75
C GLN A 108 -10.29 6.33 -5.62
N GLY A 109 -11.33 5.49 -5.64
CA GLY A 109 -11.42 4.32 -6.49
C GLY A 109 -10.75 3.07 -5.93
N ALA A 110 -10.65 2.93 -4.60
CA ALA A 110 -10.14 1.71 -3.98
C ALA A 110 -10.98 0.49 -4.37
N ASP A 111 -10.33 -0.62 -4.68
CA ASP A 111 -10.98 -1.91 -4.99
C ASP A 111 -11.34 -2.68 -3.71
N PHE A 112 -10.63 -2.41 -2.64
CA PHE A 112 -10.82 -3.01 -1.31
C PHE A 112 -10.26 -2.09 -0.21
N ILE A 113 -10.58 -2.37 1.04
CA ILE A 113 -9.99 -1.67 2.18
C ILE A 113 -8.88 -2.53 2.77
N LYS A 114 -7.70 -1.92 3.00
CA LYS A 114 -6.58 -2.54 3.71
C LYS A 114 -6.44 -1.92 5.09
N ILE A 115 -6.50 -2.76 6.12
CA ILE A 115 -6.25 -2.36 7.50
C ILE A 115 -5.01 -3.08 8.03
N MET A 116 -4.20 -2.36 8.80
CA MET A 116 -3.03 -2.92 9.47
C MET A 116 -3.45 -3.48 10.83
N LEU A 117 -3.53 -4.79 10.94
CA LEU A 117 -4.03 -5.47 12.14
C LEU A 117 -2.93 -5.69 13.20
N SER A 118 -1.68 -5.86 12.78
CA SER A 118 -0.55 -6.13 13.68
C SER A 118 0.63 -5.21 13.38
N GLY A 119 1.61 -5.18 14.29
CA GLY A 119 2.91 -4.61 14.01
C GLY A 119 3.71 -5.47 13.03
N ILE A 120 4.83 -4.95 12.56
CA ILE A 120 5.82 -5.71 11.82
C ILE A 120 6.74 -6.45 12.80
N LEU A 121 7.34 -7.55 12.33
CA LEU A 121 8.39 -8.24 13.09
C LEU A 121 9.59 -7.29 13.31
N ASP A 122 10.16 -7.35 14.50
CA ASP A 122 11.44 -6.70 14.79
C ASP A 122 12.56 -7.53 14.12
N PHE A 123 13.30 -6.92 13.20
CA PHE A 123 14.33 -7.63 12.44
C PHE A 123 15.60 -7.88 13.26
N ASP A 124 15.79 -7.19 14.38
CA ASP A 124 16.93 -7.35 15.28
C ASP A 124 16.64 -8.32 16.43
N ARG A 125 15.36 -8.59 16.73
CA ARG A 125 14.92 -9.43 17.85
C ARG A 125 13.89 -10.45 17.42
N TYR A 126 14.32 -11.71 17.34
CA TYR A 126 13.46 -12.81 16.92
C TYR A 126 12.19 -12.94 17.77
N GLY A 127 11.05 -13.09 17.08
CA GLY A 127 9.74 -13.30 17.74
C GLY A 127 9.11 -12.04 18.36
N VAL A 128 9.74 -10.89 18.21
CA VAL A 128 9.21 -9.61 18.74
C VAL A 128 8.44 -8.87 17.64
N ILE A 129 7.30 -8.30 18.00
CA ILE A 129 6.47 -7.44 17.16
C ILE A 129 6.66 -5.99 17.59
N THR A 130 6.85 -5.07 16.64
CA THR A 130 7.20 -3.65 16.89
C THR A 130 6.06 -2.82 17.48
N SER A 131 4.82 -3.27 17.36
CA SER A 131 3.65 -2.59 17.96
C SER A 131 2.55 -3.59 18.29
N ALA A 132 1.69 -3.23 19.23
CA ALA A 132 0.50 -4.01 19.56
C ALA A 132 -0.41 -4.19 18.33
N GLY A 133 -1.20 -5.25 18.33
CA GLY A 133 -2.25 -5.46 17.33
C GLY A 133 -3.44 -4.54 17.57
N LEU A 134 -4.29 -4.43 16.55
CA LEU A 134 -5.57 -3.74 16.66
C LEU A 134 -6.51 -4.54 17.57
N PRO A 135 -7.21 -3.93 18.55
CA PRO A 135 -8.21 -4.60 19.35
C PRO A 135 -9.33 -5.20 18.47
N VAL A 136 -9.89 -6.32 18.91
CA VAL A 136 -10.94 -7.04 18.14
C VAL A 136 -12.16 -6.14 17.86
N GLU A 137 -12.49 -5.28 18.82
CA GLU A 137 -13.63 -4.35 18.73
C GLU A 137 -13.42 -3.28 17.65
N GLU A 138 -12.17 -2.93 17.36
CA GLU A 138 -11.81 -1.95 16.30
C GLU A 138 -11.57 -2.64 14.95
N ALA A 139 -11.36 -3.95 14.93
CA ALA A 139 -11.15 -4.73 13.71
C ALA A 139 -12.45 -5.23 13.05
N ARG A 140 -13.59 -5.16 13.76
CA ARG A 140 -14.93 -5.55 13.30
C ARG A 140 -15.66 -4.37 12.67
#